data_f29ba5ecd443068da26b8b59d904ae78
#
_entry.id   f29ba5ecd443068da26b8b59d904ae78
#
_cell.length_a   1.000
_cell.length_b   1.000
_cell.length_c   1.000
_cell.angle_alpha   90.00
_cell.angle_beta   90.00
_cell.angle_gamma   90.00
#
_symmetry.space_group_name_H-M   'P 1'
#
loop_
_entity.id
_entity.type
_entity.pdbx_description
1 polymer ?
#
loop_
_entity_poly.entity_id
_entity_poly.type
_entity_poly.pdbx_seq_one_letter_code
_entity_poly.pdbx_strand_id
1 'polypeptide(L)'
;MRIARDGYLDQIKKFMHNGLVKVITGIRRCGKSYFLFDIFCDYLRGQGVDSSQIIEIRLDEDEFEQLRNPCKLSEHVKARLLADGRQMYVLIDEIQECKPVDGDSVTFYDVLNTLMKKADVYVTGSNSEMPSEDIATNFRDRGTIIRMWPLSFAEYYQIGGKEKVDAWEDFLVWGGMPLAVLSPDQSSRETYLKNLFKRVYFADIVERYSLKN
;
A
#
# COMPACT_ATOMS: atom_id res chain seq x y z
N MET A 1 6.21 17.74 -6.47
CA MET A 1 5.13 17.54 -7.46
C MET A 1 4.23 16.43 -6.95
N ARG A 2 2.91 16.61 -6.88
CA ARG A 2 1.96 15.60 -6.39
C ARG A 2 1.32 14.89 -7.58
N ILE A 3 1.36 13.57 -7.58
CA ILE A 3 0.68 12.75 -8.60
C ILE A 3 -0.70 12.39 -8.06
N ALA A 4 -1.75 12.79 -8.75
CA ALA A 4 -3.11 12.40 -8.41
C ALA A 4 -3.35 10.92 -8.78
N ARG A 5 -4.10 10.22 -7.95
CA ARG A 5 -4.54 8.83 -8.13
C ARG A 5 -6.06 8.75 -7.94
N ASP A 6 -6.78 9.66 -8.58
CA ASP A 6 -8.21 9.90 -8.35
C ASP A 6 -9.06 8.64 -8.53
N GLY A 7 -8.76 7.83 -9.55
CA GLY A 7 -9.47 6.58 -9.78
C GLY A 7 -9.38 5.60 -8.61
N TYR A 8 -8.23 5.51 -7.94
CA TYR A 8 -8.07 4.69 -6.73
C TYR A 8 -8.71 5.33 -5.51
N LEU A 9 -8.64 6.67 -5.42
CA LEU A 9 -9.33 7.40 -4.35
C LEU A 9 -10.84 7.21 -4.44
N ASP A 10 -11.42 7.27 -5.62
CA ASP A 10 -12.84 7.02 -5.84
C ASP A 10 -13.22 5.55 -5.58
N GLN A 11 -12.31 4.63 -5.87
CA GLN A 11 -12.53 3.22 -5.55
C GLN A 11 -12.51 2.97 -4.04
N ILE A 12 -11.52 3.49 -3.30
CA ILE A 12 -11.42 3.26 -1.85
C ILE A 12 -12.58 3.90 -1.10
N LYS A 13 -13.06 5.08 -1.53
CA LYS A 13 -14.24 5.75 -0.97
C LYS A 13 -15.48 4.87 -0.97
N LYS A 14 -15.70 4.07 -2.04
CA LYS A 14 -16.86 3.16 -2.15
C LYS A 14 -16.84 2.05 -1.11
N PHE A 15 -15.67 1.74 -0.58
CA PHE A 15 -15.48 0.66 0.37
C PHE A 15 -15.26 1.14 1.81
N MET A 16 -15.25 2.45 2.04
CA MET A 16 -15.17 3.01 3.40
C MET A 16 -16.33 2.52 4.26
N HIS A 17 -16.05 2.26 5.52
CA HIS A 17 -17.03 1.90 6.55
C HIS A 17 -17.88 0.65 6.23
N ASN A 18 -17.43 -0.21 5.32
CA ASN A 18 -18.14 -1.43 4.94
C ASN A 18 -17.90 -2.62 5.91
N GLY A 19 -17.14 -2.40 6.99
CA GLY A 19 -16.81 -3.43 7.97
C GLY A 19 -15.80 -4.48 7.48
N LEU A 20 -15.15 -4.26 6.34
CA LEU A 20 -14.13 -5.15 5.77
C LEU A 20 -12.75 -4.49 5.83
N VAL A 21 -11.70 -5.30 5.84
CA VAL A 21 -10.32 -4.82 5.65
C VAL A 21 -10.09 -4.44 4.19
N LYS A 22 -9.60 -3.22 3.92
CA LYS A 22 -9.20 -2.79 2.59
C LYS A 22 -7.74 -3.11 2.36
N VAL A 23 -7.47 -4.00 1.42
CA VAL A 23 -6.13 -4.49 1.10
C VAL A 23 -5.68 -3.90 -0.23
N ILE A 24 -4.72 -2.99 -0.19
CA ILE A 24 -4.13 -2.34 -1.36
C ILE A 24 -2.92 -3.17 -1.79
N THR A 25 -3.06 -3.90 -2.88
CA THR A 25 -1.98 -4.72 -3.44
C THR A 25 -1.42 -4.10 -4.72
N GLY A 26 -0.23 -4.49 -5.09
CA GLY A 26 0.41 -4.03 -6.32
C GLY A 26 1.90 -4.31 -6.30
N ILE A 27 2.54 -4.19 -7.46
CA ILE A 27 3.98 -4.39 -7.57
C ILE A 27 4.75 -3.42 -6.67
N ARG A 28 5.94 -3.81 -6.23
CA ARG A 28 6.79 -2.94 -5.43
C ARG A 28 7.04 -1.60 -6.14
N ARG A 29 7.00 -0.50 -5.38
CA ARG A 29 7.24 0.89 -5.84
C ARG A 29 6.21 1.46 -6.83
N CYS A 30 5.03 0.87 -6.98
CA CYS A 30 3.95 1.45 -7.78
C CYS A 30 3.20 2.61 -7.08
N GLY A 31 3.54 2.95 -5.84
CA GLY A 31 3.01 4.09 -5.10
C GLY A 31 1.92 3.76 -4.08
N LYS A 32 1.84 2.53 -3.55
CA LYS A 32 0.85 2.13 -2.54
C LYS A 32 0.93 2.96 -1.26
N SER A 33 2.14 3.04 -0.67
CA SER A 33 2.40 3.81 0.56
C SER A 33 2.07 5.29 0.36
N TYR A 34 2.52 5.89 -0.75
CA TYR A 34 2.19 7.27 -1.10
C TYR A 34 0.67 7.49 -1.24
N PHE A 35 -0.03 6.55 -1.88
CA PHE A 35 -1.49 6.63 -1.98
C PHE A 35 -2.16 6.57 -0.61
N LEU A 36 -1.73 5.67 0.27
CA LEU A 36 -2.35 5.46 1.57
C LEU A 36 -2.06 6.64 2.52
N PHE A 37 -0.81 7.07 2.65
CA PHE A 37 -0.39 8.03 3.67
C PHE A 37 -0.44 9.50 3.21
N ASP A 38 -0.33 9.76 1.91
CA ASP A 38 -0.38 11.14 1.41
C ASP A 38 -1.75 11.47 0.80
N ILE A 39 -2.26 10.63 -0.13
CA ILE A 39 -3.49 10.96 -0.85
C ILE A 39 -4.72 10.66 0.02
N PHE A 40 -4.81 9.46 0.58
CA PHE A 40 -5.97 9.05 1.34
C PHE A 40 -6.04 9.72 2.71
N CYS A 41 -4.91 9.89 3.42
CA CYS A 41 -4.87 10.69 4.66
C CYS A 41 -5.30 12.13 4.44
N ASP A 42 -4.83 12.79 3.37
CA ASP A 42 -5.25 14.15 3.06
C ASP A 42 -6.75 14.22 2.74
N TYR A 43 -7.29 13.22 2.06
CA TYR A 43 -8.72 13.11 1.85
C TYR A 43 -9.47 13.01 3.19
N LEU A 44 -9.05 12.13 4.10
CA LEU A 44 -9.68 11.98 5.42
C LEU A 44 -9.64 13.30 6.20
N ARG A 45 -8.49 13.96 6.26
CA ARG A 45 -8.34 15.27 6.90
C ARG A 45 -9.24 16.33 6.25
N GLY A 46 -9.36 16.32 4.92
CA GLY A 46 -10.27 17.18 4.17
C GLY A 46 -11.75 16.91 4.46
N GLN A 47 -12.12 15.72 4.95
CA GLN A 47 -13.46 15.40 5.43
C GLN A 47 -13.67 15.76 6.92
N GLY A 48 -12.70 16.42 7.56
CA GLY A 48 -12.79 16.81 8.97
C GLY A 48 -12.38 15.71 9.96
N VAL A 49 -11.74 14.63 9.49
CA VAL A 49 -11.20 13.60 10.39
C VAL A 49 -9.98 14.18 11.12
N ASP A 50 -10.03 14.15 12.45
CA ASP A 50 -8.94 14.61 13.30
C ASP A 50 -7.76 13.63 13.26
N SER A 51 -6.53 14.14 13.40
CA SER A 51 -5.32 13.29 13.38
C SER A 51 -5.32 12.22 14.47
N SER A 52 -5.98 12.45 15.61
CA SER A 52 -6.13 11.44 16.67
C SER A 52 -7.00 10.25 16.29
N GLN A 53 -7.79 10.37 15.22
CA GLN A 53 -8.64 9.30 14.68
C GLN A 53 -7.89 8.44 13.65
N ILE A 54 -6.68 8.84 13.23
CA ILE A 54 -5.89 8.16 12.20
C ILE A 54 -4.66 7.54 12.88
N ILE A 55 -4.56 6.22 12.83
CA ILE A 55 -3.41 5.46 13.30
C ILE A 55 -2.60 5.03 12.09
N GLU A 56 -1.41 5.60 11.91
CA GLU A 56 -0.49 5.32 10.82
C GLU A 56 0.64 4.42 11.31
N ILE A 57 0.90 3.30 10.61
CA ILE A 57 1.95 2.32 10.95
C ILE A 57 2.65 1.91 9.66
N ARG A 58 3.99 1.99 9.64
CA ARG A 58 4.83 1.64 8.49
C ARG A 58 5.81 0.54 8.91
N LEU A 59 5.42 -0.71 8.69
CA LEU A 59 6.16 -1.86 9.21
C LEU A 59 7.54 -2.08 8.56
N ASP A 60 7.81 -1.44 7.43
CA ASP A 60 9.13 -1.43 6.80
C ASP A 60 10.11 -0.43 7.45
N GLU A 61 9.63 0.55 8.24
CA GLU A 61 10.45 1.51 8.96
C GLU A 61 10.93 0.94 10.32
N ASP A 62 12.17 1.28 10.71
CA ASP A 62 12.80 0.78 11.94
C ASP A 62 12.06 1.21 13.22
N GLU A 63 11.39 2.37 13.18
CA GLU A 63 10.56 2.88 14.28
C GLU A 63 9.46 1.90 14.68
N PHE A 64 8.95 1.13 13.72
CA PHE A 64 7.87 0.16 13.91
C PHE A 64 8.35 -1.30 14.00
N GLU A 65 9.65 -1.55 14.13
CA GLU A 65 10.22 -2.91 14.17
C GLU A 65 9.51 -3.81 15.20
N GLN A 66 9.21 -3.27 16.39
CA GLN A 66 8.52 -4.04 17.45
C GLN A 66 7.10 -4.44 17.06
N LEU A 67 6.45 -3.70 16.15
CA LEU A 67 5.09 -3.97 15.68
C LEU A 67 5.04 -5.02 14.57
N ARG A 68 6.18 -5.51 14.10
CA ARG A 68 6.25 -6.69 13.22
C ARG A 68 5.81 -7.97 13.90
N ASN A 69 5.59 -7.95 15.24
CA ASN A 69 4.94 -8.99 15.98
C ASN A 69 3.41 -8.75 16.02
N PRO A 70 2.55 -9.73 15.61
CA PRO A 70 1.10 -9.56 15.55
C PRO A 70 0.47 -9.17 16.90
N CYS A 71 0.92 -9.75 18.00
CA CYS A 71 0.38 -9.44 19.34
C CYS A 71 0.69 -7.99 19.71
N LYS A 72 1.93 -7.54 19.53
CA LYS A 72 2.34 -6.16 19.80
C LYS A 72 1.64 -5.15 18.88
N LEU A 73 1.44 -5.48 17.60
CA LEU A 73 0.65 -4.67 16.67
C LEU A 73 -0.78 -4.50 17.19
N SER A 74 -1.42 -5.59 17.62
CA SER A 74 -2.76 -5.56 18.18
C SER A 74 -2.86 -4.69 19.44
N GLU A 75 -1.91 -4.83 20.38
CA GLU A 75 -1.84 -4.03 21.60
C GLU A 75 -1.65 -2.56 21.30
N HIS A 76 -0.71 -2.22 20.42
CA HIS A 76 -0.41 -0.86 20.01
C HIS A 76 -1.62 -0.13 19.41
N VAL A 77 -2.34 -0.80 18.50
CA VAL A 77 -3.55 -0.22 17.91
C VAL A 77 -4.65 -0.08 18.95
N LYS A 78 -4.92 -1.14 19.74
CA LYS A 78 -5.97 -1.09 20.78
C LYS A 78 -5.76 0.00 21.81
N ALA A 79 -4.51 0.28 22.19
CA ALA A 79 -4.16 1.35 23.13
C ALA A 79 -4.44 2.76 22.59
N ARG A 80 -4.54 2.91 21.26
CA ARG A 80 -4.78 4.19 20.59
C ARG A 80 -6.22 4.39 20.12
N LEU A 81 -7.07 3.34 20.23
CA LEU A 81 -8.48 3.47 19.90
C LEU A 81 -9.16 4.42 20.89
N LEU A 82 -9.83 5.45 20.37
CA LEU A 82 -10.58 6.39 21.18
C LEU A 82 -11.85 5.74 21.74
N ALA A 83 -12.14 6.01 23.00
CA ALA A 83 -13.33 5.47 23.70
C ALA A 83 -14.58 6.35 23.51
N ASP A 84 -14.48 7.44 22.77
CA ASP A 84 -15.54 8.45 22.60
C ASP A 84 -16.54 8.14 21.47
N GLY A 85 -16.41 6.99 20.83
CA GLY A 85 -17.30 6.53 19.77
C GLY A 85 -17.04 7.14 18.39
N ARG A 86 -16.01 8.00 18.24
CA ARG A 86 -15.63 8.52 16.93
C ARG A 86 -15.10 7.42 16.04
N GLN A 87 -15.30 7.55 14.71
CA GLN A 87 -14.78 6.63 13.72
C GLN A 87 -13.25 6.67 13.73
N MET A 88 -12.63 5.50 13.90
CA MET A 88 -11.18 5.33 13.83
C MET A 88 -10.76 4.76 12.49
N TYR A 89 -9.58 5.19 12.02
CA TYR A 89 -8.94 4.70 10.79
C TYR A 89 -7.57 4.12 11.13
N VAL A 90 -7.31 2.90 10.69
CA VAL A 90 -6.03 2.21 10.91
C VAL A 90 -5.39 1.96 9.55
N LEU A 91 -4.25 2.57 9.32
CA LEU A 91 -3.50 2.51 8.06
C LEU A 91 -2.17 1.80 8.32
N ILE A 92 -1.95 0.65 7.70
CA ILE A 92 -0.74 -0.17 7.91
C ILE A 92 -0.06 -0.43 6.57
N ASP A 93 1.20 -0.03 6.45
CA ASP A 93 2.02 -0.31 5.26
C ASP A 93 2.80 -1.61 5.44
N GLU A 94 2.98 -2.31 4.32
CA GLU A 94 3.75 -3.55 4.19
C GLU A 94 3.38 -4.58 5.29
N ILE A 95 2.07 -4.90 5.42
CA ILE A 95 1.53 -5.77 6.49
C ILE A 95 2.18 -7.16 6.53
N GLN A 96 2.74 -7.66 5.43
CA GLN A 96 3.44 -8.93 5.38
C GLN A 96 4.74 -8.95 6.20
N GLU A 97 5.27 -7.79 6.61
CA GLU A 97 6.38 -7.72 7.56
C GLU A 97 5.96 -8.15 8.98
N CYS A 98 4.65 -8.16 9.25
CA CYS A 98 4.10 -8.63 10.52
C CYS A 98 4.00 -10.16 10.50
N LYS A 99 4.98 -10.83 11.12
CA LYS A 99 5.11 -12.30 11.14
C LYS A 99 4.99 -12.84 12.55
N PRO A 100 4.36 -14.02 12.74
CA PRO A 100 4.37 -14.69 14.02
C PRO A 100 5.80 -14.95 14.52
N VAL A 101 6.01 -14.83 15.81
CA VAL A 101 7.26 -15.29 16.46
C VAL A 101 7.16 -16.79 16.71
N ASP A 102 8.28 -17.49 16.76
CA ASP A 102 8.34 -18.92 17.01
C ASP A 102 7.52 -19.33 18.26
N GLY A 103 6.59 -20.27 18.06
CA GLY A 103 5.66 -20.72 19.09
C GLY A 103 4.34 -19.93 19.20
N ASP A 104 4.17 -18.85 18.45
CA ASP A 104 2.95 -18.06 18.43
C ASP A 104 2.07 -18.47 17.22
N SER A 105 0.78 -18.71 17.47
CA SER A 105 -0.18 -19.08 16.43
C SER A 105 -0.95 -17.89 15.86
N VAL A 106 -0.76 -16.70 16.45
CA VAL A 106 -1.48 -15.49 16.04
C VAL A 106 -0.85 -14.89 14.77
N THR A 107 -1.65 -14.77 13.74
CA THR A 107 -1.25 -14.16 12.47
C THR A 107 -1.71 -12.72 12.38
N PHE A 108 -1.15 -11.94 11.45
CA PHE A 108 -1.66 -10.60 11.18
C PHE A 108 -3.12 -10.63 10.68
N TYR A 109 -3.56 -11.68 10.01
CA TYR A 109 -4.96 -11.85 9.60
C TYR A 109 -5.91 -11.88 10.80
N ASP A 110 -5.53 -12.57 11.90
CA ASP A 110 -6.33 -12.63 13.13
C ASP A 110 -6.43 -11.26 13.79
N VAL A 111 -5.32 -10.52 13.78
CA VAL A 111 -5.27 -9.13 14.27
C VAL A 111 -6.19 -8.24 13.45
N LEU A 112 -6.06 -8.23 12.13
CA LEU A 112 -6.89 -7.39 11.25
C LEU A 112 -8.37 -7.74 11.35
N ASN A 113 -8.73 -9.04 11.42
CA ASN A 113 -10.10 -9.51 11.64
C ASN A 113 -10.69 -9.05 12.99
N THR A 114 -9.84 -8.76 13.97
CA THR A 114 -10.27 -8.20 15.25
C THR A 114 -10.41 -6.68 15.18
N LEU A 115 -9.45 -6.00 14.57
CA LEU A 115 -9.41 -4.54 14.46
C LEU A 115 -10.54 -3.97 13.60
N MET A 116 -10.92 -4.65 12.50
CA MET A 116 -11.98 -4.18 11.60
C MET A 116 -13.36 -4.04 12.27
N LYS A 117 -13.55 -4.66 13.44
CA LYS A 117 -14.77 -4.51 14.25
C LYS A 117 -14.81 -3.19 15.04
N LYS A 118 -13.68 -2.49 15.15
CA LYS A 118 -13.52 -1.28 15.98
C LYS A 118 -13.03 -0.08 15.20
N ALA A 119 -12.49 -0.29 14.02
CA ALA A 119 -11.92 0.73 13.18
C ALA A 119 -12.09 0.38 11.70
N ASP A 120 -12.00 1.38 10.85
CA ASP A 120 -11.91 1.19 9.41
C ASP A 120 -10.45 0.92 9.04
N VAL A 121 -10.15 -0.30 8.55
CA VAL A 121 -8.78 -0.81 8.43
C VAL A 121 -8.35 -0.86 6.97
N TYR A 122 -7.18 -0.30 6.71
CA TYR A 122 -6.53 -0.23 5.40
C TYR A 122 -5.10 -0.74 5.51
N VAL A 123 -4.75 -1.68 4.66
CA VAL A 123 -3.39 -2.24 4.66
C VAL A 123 -2.81 -2.24 3.26
N THR A 124 -1.50 -2.14 3.15
CA THR A 124 -0.81 -2.40 1.89
C THR A 124 0.02 -3.68 1.98
N GLY A 125 0.30 -4.25 0.82
CA GLY A 125 1.23 -5.35 0.68
C GLY A 125 1.69 -5.54 -0.76
N SER A 126 2.86 -6.15 -0.95
CA SER A 126 3.34 -6.47 -2.29
C SER A 126 2.65 -7.71 -2.84
N ASN A 127 2.43 -7.76 -4.18
CA ASN A 127 1.82 -8.92 -4.84
C ASN A 127 2.65 -10.21 -4.69
N SER A 128 3.96 -10.08 -4.49
CA SER A 128 4.85 -11.23 -4.30
C SER A 128 4.60 -11.93 -2.97
N GLU A 129 4.29 -11.17 -1.93
CA GLU A 129 4.14 -11.67 -0.57
C GLU A 129 2.69 -11.79 -0.10
N MET A 130 1.78 -11.12 -0.80
CA MET A 130 0.33 -11.20 -0.55
C MET A 130 -0.44 -11.54 -1.84
N PRO A 131 -0.39 -12.79 -2.32
CA PRO A 131 -1.21 -13.21 -3.45
C PRO A 131 -2.70 -13.05 -3.17
N SER A 132 -3.46 -12.70 -4.20
CA SER A 132 -4.92 -12.47 -4.06
C SER A 132 -5.66 -13.71 -3.54
N GLU A 133 -5.15 -14.91 -3.83
CA GLU A 133 -5.70 -16.19 -3.37
C GLU A 133 -5.54 -16.37 -1.86
N ASP A 134 -4.38 -16.00 -1.32
CA ASP A 134 -4.12 -16.04 0.12
C ASP A 134 -4.96 -15.01 0.87
N ILE A 135 -5.13 -13.81 0.28
CA ILE A 135 -6.00 -12.78 0.85
C ILE A 135 -7.44 -13.27 0.92
N ALA A 136 -7.97 -13.83 -0.17
CA ALA A 136 -9.34 -14.34 -0.20
C ALA A 136 -9.55 -15.48 0.83
N THR A 137 -8.60 -16.41 0.91
CA THR A 137 -8.65 -17.55 1.82
C THR A 137 -8.56 -17.13 3.29
N ASN A 138 -7.57 -16.29 3.64
CA ASN A 138 -7.29 -15.95 5.04
C ASN A 138 -8.25 -14.91 5.61
N PHE A 139 -8.75 -13.99 4.80
CA PHE A 139 -9.80 -13.05 5.23
C PHE A 139 -11.20 -13.67 5.20
N ARG A 140 -11.39 -14.87 4.63
CA ARG A 140 -12.71 -15.54 4.58
C ARG A 140 -13.82 -14.58 4.12
N ASP A 141 -13.63 -13.95 2.95
CA ASP A 141 -14.51 -12.93 2.36
C ASP A 141 -14.66 -11.62 3.18
N ARG A 142 -13.76 -11.36 4.12
CA ARG A 142 -13.73 -10.13 4.94
C ARG A 142 -12.72 -9.09 4.46
N GLY A 143 -12.14 -9.29 3.30
CA GLY A 143 -11.18 -8.37 2.67
C GLY A 143 -11.68 -7.80 1.35
N THR A 144 -11.53 -6.50 1.16
CA THR A 144 -11.75 -5.85 -0.14
C THR A 144 -10.40 -5.56 -0.78
N ILE A 145 -10.13 -6.13 -1.95
CA ILE A 145 -8.85 -5.98 -2.64
C ILE A 145 -8.91 -4.82 -3.62
N ILE A 146 -7.96 -3.89 -3.48
CA ILE A 146 -7.72 -2.79 -4.42
C ILE A 146 -6.37 -3.04 -5.08
N ARG A 147 -6.36 -3.43 -6.36
CA ARG A 147 -5.12 -3.62 -7.11
C ARG A 147 -4.62 -2.31 -7.66
N MET A 148 -3.45 -1.89 -7.20
CA MET A 148 -2.79 -0.69 -7.68
C MET A 148 -1.70 -1.04 -8.70
N TRP A 149 -1.76 -0.34 -9.84
CA TRP A 149 -0.80 -0.44 -10.92
C TRP A 149 0.12 0.78 -10.94
N PRO A 150 1.26 0.73 -11.64
CA PRO A 150 1.99 1.92 -12.04
C PRO A 150 1.05 2.96 -12.66
N LEU A 151 1.52 4.17 -12.85
CA LEU A 151 0.70 5.23 -13.44
C LEU A 151 0.18 4.79 -14.81
N SER A 152 -1.12 4.98 -15.02
CA SER A 152 -1.71 4.94 -16.36
C SER A 152 -1.23 6.12 -17.20
N PHE A 153 -1.40 6.06 -18.51
CA PHE A 153 -1.08 7.20 -19.36
C PHE A 153 -1.86 8.47 -18.98
N ALA A 154 -3.12 8.33 -18.57
CA ALA A 154 -3.92 9.47 -18.13
C ALA A 154 -3.32 10.14 -16.89
N GLU A 155 -2.90 9.36 -15.89
CA GLU A 155 -2.23 9.89 -14.70
C GLU A 155 -0.85 10.47 -15.02
N TYR A 156 -0.10 9.83 -15.93
CA TYR A 156 1.18 10.34 -16.44
C TYR A 156 1.02 11.68 -17.14
N TYR A 157 0.03 11.78 -18.03
CA TYR A 157 -0.20 13.00 -18.81
C TYR A 157 -0.65 14.18 -17.94
N GLN A 158 -1.38 13.92 -16.86
CA GLN A 158 -1.78 14.97 -15.90
C GLN A 158 -0.60 15.64 -15.18
N ILE A 159 0.57 15.00 -15.14
CA ILE A 159 1.78 15.59 -14.58
C ILE A 159 2.20 16.83 -15.41
N GLY A 160 1.87 16.85 -16.68
CA GLY A 160 2.03 18.01 -17.58
C GLY A 160 3.43 18.17 -18.16
N GLY A 161 3.59 19.26 -18.90
CA GLY A 161 4.90 19.68 -19.42
C GLY A 161 5.21 19.22 -20.85
N LYS A 162 4.36 18.41 -21.50
CA LYS A 162 4.55 17.92 -22.87
C LYS A 162 3.24 17.91 -23.64
N GLU A 163 3.37 18.06 -24.97
CA GLU A 163 2.28 17.78 -25.87
C GLU A 163 1.88 16.29 -25.78
N LYS A 164 0.61 15.99 -26.08
CA LYS A 164 0.06 14.64 -25.85
C LYS A 164 0.79 13.54 -26.63
N VAL A 165 1.24 13.83 -27.84
CA VAL A 165 1.97 12.87 -28.68
C VAL A 165 3.33 12.58 -28.07
N ASP A 166 4.10 13.60 -27.71
CA ASP A 166 5.43 13.44 -27.10
C ASP A 166 5.33 12.75 -25.74
N ALA A 167 4.29 13.05 -24.96
CA ALA A 167 4.00 12.40 -23.68
C ALA A 167 3.69 10.92 -23.88
N TRP A 168 2.98 10.57 -24.95
CA TRP A 168 2.65 9.19 -25.28
C TRP A 168 3.88 8.39 -25.71
N GLU A 169 4.73 8.97 -26.57
CA GLU A 169 6.00 8.35 -26.98
C GLU A 169 6.91 8.09 -25.78
N ASP A 170 7.05 9.08 -24.90
CA ASP A 170 7.80 8.91 -23.64
C ASP A 170 7.23 7.80 -22.77
N PHE A 171 5.91 7.76 -22.60
CA PHE A 171 5.24 6.76 -21.79
C PHE A 171 5.42 5.34 -22.36
N LEU A 172 5.41 5.18 -23.69
CA LEU A 172 5.67 3.88 -24.32
C LEU A 172 7.10 3.38 -24.08
N VAL A 173 8.07 4.30 -24.00
CA VAL A 173 9.48 3.96 -23.76
C VAL A 173 9.76 3.70 -22.29
N TRP A 174 9.27 4.56 -21.39
CA TRP A 174 9.67 4.59 -19.98
C TRP A 174 8.63 4.01 -19.01
N GLY A 175 7.40 3.81 -19.47
CA GLY A 175 6.31 3.31 -18.64
C GLY A 175 5.87 4.28 -17.56
N GLY A 176 5.05 3.75 -16.63
CA GLY A 176 4.37 4.54 -15.59
C GLY A 176 4.91 4.35 -14.16
N MET A 177 6.15 3.87 -13.97
CA MET A 177 6.70 3.76 -12.61
C MET A 177 6.90 5.15 -11.99
N PRO A 178 6.27 5.47 -10.84
CA PRO A 178 6.23 6.84 -10.30
C PRO A 178 7.61 7.51 -10.19
N LEU A 179 8.60 6.82 -9.61
CA LEU A 179 9.94 7.40 -9.48
C LEU A 179 10.68 7.53 -10.81
N ALA A 180 10.40 6.68 -11.81
CA ALA A 180 10.93 6.87 -13.15
C ALA A 180 10.34 8.12 -13.80
N VAL A 181 9.04 8.33 -13.66
CA VAL A 181 8.33 9.49 -14.19
C VAL A 181 8.82 10.79 -13.56
N LEU A 182 9.10 10.78 -12.25
CA LEU A 182 9.62 11.93 -11.50
C LEU A 182 11.13 12.14 -11.62
N SER A 183 11.84 11.25 -12.32
CA SER A 183 13.30 11.39 -12.50
C SER A 183 13.64 12.63 -13.32
N PRO A 184 14.68 13.39 -12.94
CA PRO A 184 14.99 14.68 -13.55
C PRO A 184 15.48 14.58 -15.01
N ASP A 185 16.10 13.47 -15.37
CA ASP A 185 16.73 13.24 -16.67
C ASP A 185 16.63 11.77 -17.11
N GLN A 186 16.94 11.52 -18.37
CA GLN A 186 16.87 10.19 -18.98
C GLN A 186 17.82 9.19 -18.35
N SER A 187 19.06 9.59 -18.03
CA SER A 187 20.07 8.70 -17.44
C SER A 187 19.66 8.20 -16.04
N SER A 188 19.15 9.11 -15.22
CA SER A 188 18.60 8.79 -13.90
C SER A 188 17.42 7.82 -13.99
N ARG A 189 16.52 8.05 -14.96
CA ARG A 189 15.36 7.18 -15.23
C ARG A 189 15.77 5.78 -15.65
N GLU A 190 16.69 5.69 -16.60
CA GLU A 190 17.22 4.41 -17.09
C GLU A 190 17.92 3.62 -15.96
N THR A 191 18.76 4.31 -15.19
CA THR A 191 19.45 3.71 -14.05
C THR A 191 18.48 3.19 -13.00
N TYR A 192 17.47 3.99 -12.66
CA TYR A 192 16.43 3.58 -11.73
C TYR A 192 15.68 2.32 -12.21
N LEU A 193 15.23 2.30 -13.47
CA LEU A 193 14.48 1.17 -14.03
C LEU A 193 15.32 -0.10 -14.11
N LYS A 194 16.60 0.00 -14.53
CA LYS A 194 17.54 -1.13 -14.54
C LYS A 194 17.75 -1.71 -13.13
N ASN A 195 17.92 -0.84 -12.12
CA ASN A 195 18.09 -1.26 -10.74
C ASN A 195 16.81 -1.88 -10.17
N LEU A 196 15.64 -1.31 -10.48
CA LEU A 196 14.35 -1.84 -10.08
C LEU A 196 14.14 -3.25 -10.65
N PHE A 197 14.40 -3.44 -11.93
CA PHE A 197 14.28 -4.75 -12.58
C PHE A 197 15.23 -5.78 -11.95
N LYS A 198 16.52 -5.46 -11.86
CA LYS A 198 17.53 -6.41 -11.39
C LYS A 198 17.43 -6.75 -9.91
N ARG A 199 17.24 -5.73 -9.05
CA ARG A 199 17.33 -5.90 -7.60
C ARG A 199 16.00 -6.22 -6.93
N VAL A 200 14.90 -5.86 -7.55
CA VAL A 200 13.57 -6.05 -6.97
C VAL A 200 12.84 -7.16 -7.69
N TYR A 201 12.50 -6.96 -8.96
CA TYR A 201 11.64 -7.92 -9.66
C TYR A 201 12.32 -9.27 -9.92
N PHE A 202 13.60 -9.25 -10.27
CA PHE A 202 14.33 -10.50 -10.48
C PHE A 202 14.52 -11.25 -9.15
N ALA A 203 14.88 -10.54 -8.08
CA ALA A 203 15.01 -11.15 -6.75
C ALA A 203 13.68 -11.72 -6.26
N ASP A 204 12.59 -10.95 -6.34
CA ASP A 204 11.23 -11.41 -5.96
C ASP A 204 10.81 -12.67 -6.75
N ILE A 205 11.14 -12.76 -8.05
CA ILE A 205 10.83 -13.92 -8.88
C ILE A 205 11.68 -15.14 -8.44
N VAL A 206 12.98 -14.95 -8.26
CA VAL A 206 13.92 -16.03 -7.86
C VAL A 206 13.51 -16.60 -6.50
N GLU A 207 13.21 -15.74 -5.54
CA GLU A 207 12.78 -16.12 -4.18
C GLU A 207 11.46 -16.89 -4.22
N ARG A 208 10.44 -16.32 -4.87
CA ARG A 208 9.10 -16.92 -4.94
C ARG A 208 9.07 -18.30 -5.58
N TYR A 209 9.82 -18.51 -6.62
CA TYR A 209 9.85 -19.77 -7.36
C TYR A 209 11.01 -20.69 -6.97
N SER A 210 11.80 -20.31 -5.93
CA SER A 210 12.96 -21.05 -5.46
C SER A 210 13.90 -21.44 -6.60
N LEU A 211 14.06 -20.55 -7.58
CA LEU A 211 14.89 -20.79 -8.75
C LEU A 211 16.36 -20.86 -8.30
N LYS A 212 17.01 -22.01 -8.55
CA LYS A 212 18.45 -22.17 -8.35
C LYS A 212 19.19 -21.54 -9.54
N ASN A 213 20.20 -20.73 -9.24
CA ASN A 213 21.15 -20.24 -10.24
C ASN A 213 21.96 -21.39 -10.84
#